data_c432d4cadf3d23566d81c405c1516d45
#
_entry.id   c432d4cadf3d23566d81c405c1516d45
#
_cell.length_a   1.000
_cell.length_b   1.000
_cell.length_c   1.000
_cell.angle_alpha   90.00
_cell.angle_beta   90.00
_cell.angle_gamma   90.00
#
_symmetry.space_group_name_H-M   'P 1'
#
loop_
_entity.id
_entity.type
_entity.pdbx_description
1 polymer ?
#
loop_
_entity_poly.entity_id
_entity_poly.type
_entity_poly.pdbx_seq_one_letter_code
_entity_poly.pdbx_strand_id
1 'polypeptide(L)'
;STTASAIATLAITALLLGGCAAVEGSSDADAGTTGSQKNQDGSSTTSDVVQIPEGDITVEVFTASDLDPSVGPIIQDTLLAAGELWGLYWPVEYWVMGLDPEAGQELVEQYCERRDKAGQFDYSDCMDREAGDEQHSMISYQRQGAEALAGGQPYGTAGRNGDANWGLHRFASTIPWGLTGYFDLPGEEDIKTVFHEYWHAVQHSFIQTLDRDQRDELMGPVWFVEGGAEYMAQIGRAALRAEGKLPEVPAGSWPFEFEEQMSYKLFGIDDGFSGDCEGRELTSITEYSDPCSSLGYDAGAWAIAYLLDQTAGKTLLADFYPTLEEKGWQQAFEDFAGMSLAEFNDGFSKFIEKTTPERLAILPSF
;
A
#
# COMPACT_ATOMS: atom_id res chain seq x y z
N SER A 1 -18.05 -4.82 59.35
CA SER A 1 -18.54 -4.64 57.99
C SER A 1 -17.39 -4.32 57.06
N THR A 2 -16.88 -5.36 56.44
CA THR A 2 -15.81 -5.34 55.44
C THR A 2 -16.45 -5.33 54.05
N THR A 3 -16.32 -4.23 53.33
CA THR A 3 -16.70 -4.14 51.94
C THR A 3 -15.52 -4.61 51.09
N ALA A 4 -15.68 -5.75 50.47
CA ALA A 4 -14.77 -6.26 49.44
C ALA A 4 -15.02 -5.52 48.14
N SER A 5 -14.03 -4.77 47.64
CA SER A 5 -14.00 -4.21 46.30
C SER A 5 -13.62 -5.31 45.33
N ALA A 6 -14.54 -5.71 44.47
CA ALA A 6 -14.26 -6.58 43.34
C ALA A 6 -13.64 -5.73 42.24
N ILE A 7 -12.35 -5.95 41.99
CA ILE A 7 -11.68 -5.43 40.80
C ILE A 7 -12.07 -6.36 39.66
N ALA A 8 -12.93 -5.87 38.79
CA ALA A 8 -13.22 -6.53 37.52
C ALA A 8 -12.03 -6.32 36.60
N THR A 9 -11.23 -7.37 36.45
CA THR A 9 -10.19 -7.45 35.39
C THR A 9 -10.91 -7.64 34.07
N LEU A 10 -11.09 -6.56 33.32
CA LEU A 10 -11.48 -6.63 31.90
C LEU A 10 -10.27 -7.21 31.15
N ALA A 11 -10.36 -8.47 30.77
CA ALA A 11 -9.48 -9.04 29.78
C ALA A 11 -9.89 -8.44 28.43
N ILE A 12 -9.20 -7.38 28.03
CA ILE A 12 -9.24 -6.89 26.66
C ILE A 12 -8.39 -7.87 25.86
N THR A 13 -9.05 -8.84 25.26
CA THR A 13 -8.45 -9.66 24.20
C THR A 13 -8.44 -8.74 22.97
N ALA A 14 -7.38 -7.97 22.84
CA ALA A 14 -7.13 -7.22 21.62
C ALA A 14 -6.70 -8.23 20.55
N LEU A 15 -7.68 -8.70 19.77
CA LEU A 15 -7.40 -9.25 18.44
C LEU A 15 -7.07 -8.06 17.54
N LEU A 16 -5.84 -7.58 17.64
CA LEU A 16 -5.26 -6.66 16.66
C LEU A 16 -4.57 -7.49 15.57
N LEU A 17 -5.37 -8.16 14.75
CA LEU A 17 -4.98 -8.51 13.40
C LEU A 17 -5.22 -7.29 12.52
N GLY A 18 -4.51 -6.21 12.82
CA GLY A 18 -4.41 -5.03 11.96
C GLY A 18 -3.25 -5.19 10.98
N GLY A 19 -3.17 -6.34 10.34
CA GLY A 19 -2.51 -6.41 9.05
C GLY A 19 -3.50 -5.81 8.05
N CYS A 20 -3.12 -4.81 7.25
CA CYS A 20 -3.67 -4.76 5.93
C CYS A 20 -3.60 -6.18 5.42
N ALA A 21 -4.74 -6.86 5.25
CA ALA A 21 -4.71 -8.07 4.47
C ALA A 21 -4.18 -7.62 3.13
N ALA A 22 -2.88 -7.82 2.92
CA ALA A 22 -2.37 -7.76 1.59
C ALA A 22 -3.21 -8.77 0.85
N VAL A 23 -4.14 -8.26 0.10
CA VAL A 23 -4.73 -9.06 -0.93
C VAL A 23 -3.56 -9.29 -1.84
N GLU A 24 -3.01 -10.47 -1.71
CA GLU A 24 -1.92 -10.97 -2.51
C GLU A 24 -2.11 -10.45 -3.92
N GLY A 25 -1.20 -9.60 -4.38
CA GLY A 25 -0.98 -9.42 -5.78
C GLY A 25 -0.51 -10.79 -6.30
N SER A 26 -1.44 -11.76 -6.33
CA SER A 26 -1.13 -12.99 -6.99
C SER A 26 -0.80 -12.59 -8.41
N SER A 27 0.40 -12.92 -8.80
CA SER A 27 0.77 -13.07 -10.19
C SER A 27 -0.16 -14.13 -10.76
N ASP A 28 -1.42 -13.76 -11.01
CA ASP A 28 -2.24 -14.56 -11.89
C ASP A 28 -1.57 -14.49 -13.25
N ALA A 29 -0.86 -15.56 -13.53
CA ALA A 29 -0.54 -15.91 -14.88
C ALA A 29 -1.85 -15.87 -15.65
N ASP A 30 -2.06 -14.76 -16.35
CA ASP A 30 -3.15 -14.60 -17.29
C ASP A 30 -2.96 -15.71 -18.34
N ALA A 31 -3.66 -16.81 -18.11
CA ALA A 31 -3.76 -17.88 -19.11
C ALA A 31 -4.55 -17.26 -20.26
N GLY A 32 -3.80 -16.90 -21.29
CA GLY A 32 -4.20 -16.15 -22.46
C GLY A 32 -5.65 -16.34 -22.87
N THR A 33 -6.41 -15.29 -22.67
CA THR A 33 -7.53 -15.02 -23.54
C THR A 33 -7.07 -13.96 -24.51
N THR A 34 -6.78 -14.36 -25.73
CA THR A 34 -6.52 -13.49 -26.87
C THR A 34 -7.78 -12.65 -27.14
N GLY A 35 -7.95 -11.58 -26.37
CA GLY A 35 -8.81 -10.49 -26.76
C GLY A 35 -8.21 -9.87 -28.00
N SER A 36 -9.00 -9.85 -29.08
CA SER A 36 -8.60 -9.42 -30.40
C SER A 36 -8.17 -7.95 -30.34
N GLN A 37 -6.87 -7.70 -30.15
CA GLN A 37 -6.28 -6.42 -30.45
C GLN A 37 -6.50 -6.18 -31.96
N LYS A 38 -7.22 -5.14 -32.29
CA LYS A 38 -7.28 -4.64 -33.67
C LYS A 38 -5.86 -4.27 -34.07
N ASN A 39 -5.21 -5.18 -34.79
CA ASN A 39 -3.98 -4.90 -35.53
C ASN A 39 -4.28 -3.76 -36.52
N GLN A 40 -3.95 -2.54 -36.15
CA GLN A 40 -3.66 -1.52 -37.13
C GLN A 40 -2.23 -1.77 -37.61
N ASP A 41 -2.11 -2.32 -38.83
CA ASP A 41 -0.87 -2.35 -39.58
C ASP A 41 -0.42 -0.90 -39.85
N GLY A 42 0.38 -0.40 -38.98
CA GLY A 42 1.16 0.81 -39.10
C GLY A 42 2.41 0.59 -38.30
N SER A 43 3.57 0.46 -38.97
CA SER A 43 4.89 0.37 -38.37
C SER A 43 5.10 1.52 -37.37
N SER A 44 4.63 1.35 -36.16
CA SER A 44 4.96 2.14 -34.98
C SER A 44 5.96 1.29 -34.23
N THR A 45 7.18 1.75 -34.10
CA THR A 45 8.09 1.32 -33.06
C THR A 45 7.39 1.67 -31.74
N THR A 46 6.61 0.74 -31.19
CA THR A 46 6.08 0.86 -29.83
C THR A 46 7.30 0.94 -28.92
N SER A 47 7.43 2.04 -28.23
CA SER A 47 8.40 2.23 -27.17
C SER A 47 8.07 1.21 -26.08
N ASP A 48 9.02 0.35 -25.70
CA ASP A 48 8.88 -0.59 -24.60
C ASP A 48 8.99 0.13 -23.23
N VAL A 49 8.73 1.42 -23.20
CA VAL A 49 8.88 2.32 -22.07
C VAL A 49 7.55 3.05 -21.81
N VAL A 50 7.24 3.25 -20.53
CA VAL A 50 6.06 4.01 -20.09
C VAL A 50 5.99 5.38 -20.78
N GLN A 51 4.83 5.69 -21.33
CA GLN A 51 4.53 7.00 -21.91
C GLN A 51 3.71 7.81 -20.90
N ILE A 52 4.35 8.80 -20.27
CA ILE A 52 3.64 9.72 -19.39
C ILE A 52 2.77 10.64 -20.25
N PRO A 53 1.46 10.79 -19.96
CA PRO A 53 0.58 11.68 -20.70
C PRO A 53 1.11 13.12 -20.71
N GLU A 54 1.02 13.79 -21.84
CA GLU A 54 1.30 15.23 -21.93
C GLU A 54 0.22 16.03 -21.18
N GLY A 55 0.61 16.92 -20.31
CA GLY A 55 -0.29 17.81 -19.57
C GLY A 55 0.04 17.89 -18.09
N ASP A 56 -0.84 18.54 -17.35
CA ASP A 56 -0.72 18.62 -15.88
C ASP A 56 -1.05 17.26 -15.27
N ILE A 57 -0.22 16.85 -14.31
CA ILE A 57 -0.47 15.63 -13.54
C ILE A 57 -1.63 15.90 -12.58
N THR A 58 -2.70 15.12 -12.71
CA THR A 58 -3.93 15.27 -11.92
C THR A 58 -4.05 14.20 -10.86
N VAL A 59 -4.73 14.55 -9.77
CA VAL A 59 -5.17 13.61 -8.73
C VAL A 59 -6.69 13.66 -8.70
N GLU A 60 -7.34 12.57 -9.03
CA GLU A 60 -8.80 12.45 -9.08
C GLU A 60 -9.26 11.31 -8.16
N VAL A 61 -10.31 11.57 -7.38
CA VAL A 61 -10.93 10.58 -6.50
C VAL A 61 -12.38 10.37 -6.90
N PHE A 62 -12.76 9.12 -7.07
CA PHE A 62 -14.11 8.69 -7.43
C PHE A 62 -14.66 7.83 -6.29
N THR A 63 -15.86 8.11 -5.84
CA THR A 63 -16.47 7.44 -4.70
C THR A 63 -17.81 6.83 -5.09
N ALA A 64 -18.12 5.65 -4.55
CA ALA A 64 -19.45 5.08 -4.65
C ALA A 64 -20.48 6.00 -4.00
N SER A 65 -21.71 6.00 -4.54
CA SER A 65 -22.77 6.95 -4.17
C SER A 65 -23.33 6.75 -2.75
N ASP A 66 -23.06 5.61 -2.14
CA ASP A 66 -23.46 5.30 -0.76
C ASP A 66 -22.48 5.83 0.31
N LEU A 67 -21.33 6.38 -0.12
CA LEU A 67 -20.36 6.96 0.80
C LEU A 67 -20.71 8.40 1.18
N ASP A 68 -20.23 8.82 2.38
CA ASP A 68 -20.35 10.22 2.79
C ASP A 68 -19.62 11.13 1.79
N PRO A 69 -20.23 12.26 1.38
CA PRO A 69 -19.63 13.16 0.37
C PRO A 69 -18.26 13.74 0.76
N SER A 70 -17.89 13.72 2.05
CA SER A 70 -16.58 14.20 2.52
C SER A 70 -15.44 13.21 2.28
N VAL A 71 -15.73 11.93 2.00
CA VAL A 71 -14.73 10.88 1.79
C VAL A 71 -13.79 11.22 0.63
N GLY A 72 -14.36 11.55 -0.52
CA GLY A 72 -13.57 11.91 -1.71
C GLY A 72 -12.60 13.06 -1.46
N PRO A 73 -13.05 14.22 -0.96
CA PRO A 73 -12.19 15.34 -0.60
C PRO A 73 -11.08 14.98 0.41
N ILE A 74 -11.38 14.22 1.46
CA ILE A 74 -10.37 13.80 2.45
C ILE A 74 -9.27 12.96 1.80
N ILE A 75 -9.63 11.99 0.96
CA ILE A 75 -8.66 11.16 0.25
C ILE A 75 -7.87 11.99 -0.76
N GLN A 76 -8.53 12.88 -1.50
CA GLN A 76 -7.86 13.75 -2.48
C GLN A 76 -6.84 14.67 -1.81
N ASP A 77 -7.21 15.32 -0.71
CA ASP A 77 -6.30 16.18 0.05
C ASP A 77 -5.11 15.37 0.61
N THR A 78 -5.36 14.15 1.05
CA THR A 78 -4.31 13.22 1.51
C THR A 78 -3.34 12.86 0.40
N LEU A 79 -3.84 12.51 -0.80
CA LEU A 79 -3.01 12.21 -1.98
C LEU A 79 -2.20 13.42 -2.44
N LEU A 80 -2.81 14.60 -2.43
CA LEU A 80 -2.11 15.85 -2.78
C LEU A 80 -1.01 16.16 -1.78
N ALA A 81 -1.26 15.97 -0.48
CA ALA A 81 -0.24 16.14 0.55
C ALA A 81 0.91 15.13 0.41
N ALA A 82 0.62 13.87 0.10
CA ALA A 82 1.63 12.86 -0.21
C ALA A 82 2.44 13.23 -1.47
N GLY A 83 1.77 13.72 -2.51
CA GLY A 83 2.41 14.20 -3.73
C GLY A 83 3.28 15.45 -3.52
N GLU A 84 2.89 16.36 -2.62
CA GLU A 84 3.73 17.50 -2.22
C GLU A 84 5.00 17.02 -1.50
N LEU A 85 4.88 15.97 -0.68
CA LEU A 85 6.00 15.42 0.09
C LEU A 85 6.99 14.62 -0.76
N TRP A 86 6.49 13.77 -1.67
CA TRP A 86 7.31 12.79 -2.39
C TRP A 86 7.39 13.00 -3.91
N GLY A 87 6.62 13.91 -4.45
CA GLY A 87 6.51 14.18 -5.88
C GLY A 87 5.26 13.54 -6.50
N LEU A 88 4.76 14.17 -7.55
CA LEU A 88 3.71 13.64 -8.43
C LEU A 88 4.38 13.27 -9.75
N TYR A 89 4.36 11.98 -10.10
CA TYR A 89 5.07 11.46 -11.27
C TYR A 89 4.13 11.15 -12.43
N TRP A 90 2.97 10.55 -12.14
CA TRP A 90 1.92 10.19 -13.10
C TRP A 90 0.56 10.70 -12.60
N PRO A 91 -0.45 10.85 -13.46
CA PRO A 91 -1.83 11.03 -13.01
C PRO A 91 -2.26 9.94 -12.05
N VAL A 92 -3.03 10.31 -11.05
CA VAL A 92 -3.54 9.41 -10.01
C VAL A 92 -5.05 9.36 -10.08
N GLU A 93 -5.61 8.17 -10.15
CA GLU A 93 -7.03 7.91 -9.97
C GLU A 93 -7.25 6.98 -8.78
N TYR A 94 -8.06 7.41 -7.83
CA TYR A 94 -8.40 6.62 -6.65
C TYR A 94 -9.90 6.34 -6.63
N TRP A 95 -10.27 5.06 -6.68
CA TRP A 95 -11.66 4.59 -6.79
C TRP A 95 -12.06 3.94 -5.46
N VAL A 96 -13.03 4.52 -4.76
CA VAL A 96 -13.42 4.13 -3.41
C VAL A 96 -14.78 3.45 -3.43
N MET A 97 -14.77 2.15 -3.18
CA MET A 97 -15.97 1.33 -3.11
C MET A 97 -16.67 1.56 -1.76
N GLY A 98 -18.00 1.53 -1.78
CA GLY A 98 -18.82 1.52 -0.57
C GLY A 98 -19.24 0.11 -0.17
N LEU A 99 -20.38 0.01 0.51
CA LEU A 99 -20.97 -1.27 0.95
C LEU A 99 -22.16 -1.69 0.09
N ASP A 100 -22.83 -0.74 -0.53
CA ASP A 100 -24.02 -0.99 -1.35
C ASP A 100 -23.61 -1.58 -2.71
N PRO A 101 -24.08 -2.80 -3.07
CA PRO A 101 -23.73 -3.41 -4.35
C PRO A 101 -24.20 -2.61 -5.57
N GLU A 102 -25.34 -1.89 -5.49
CA GLU A 102 -25.85 -1.08 -6.61
C GLU A 102 -24.95 0.14 -6.82
N ALA A 103 -24.55 0.82 -5.73
CA ALA A 103 -23.61 1.92 -5.79
C ALA A 103 -22.22 1.47 -6.28
N GLY A 104 -21.78 0.30 -5.88
CA GLY A 104 -20.55 -0.32 -6.37
C GLY A 104 -20.59 -0.59 -7.87
N GLN A 105 -21.71 -1.14 -8.37
CA GLN A 105 -21.92 -1.40 -9.78
C GLN A 105 -21.91 -0.10 -10.60
N GLU A 106 -22.58 0.96 -10.14
CA GLU A 106 -22.59 2.28 -10.78
C GLU A 106 -21.15 2.86 -10.89
N LEU A 107 -20.34 2.68 -9.85
CA LEU A 107 -18.95 3.15 -9.86
C LEU A 107 -18.10 2.38 -10.87
N VAL A 108 -18.29 1.06 -10.98
CA VAL A 108 -17.62 0.22 -11.99
C VAL A 108 -18.02 0.65 -13.40
N GLU A 109 -19.31 0.91 -13.65
CA GLU A 109 -19.79 1.42 -14.95
C GLU A 109 -19.10 2.73 -15.28
N GLN A 110 -19.05 3.68 -14.36
CA GLN A 110 -18.34 4.95 -14.54
C GLN A 110 -16.85 4.74 -14.86
N TYR A 111 -16.20 3.81 -14.16
CA TYR A 111 -14.82 3.45 -14.43
C TYR A 111 -14.64 2.93 -15.87
N CYS A 112 -15.46 1.96 -16.26
CA CYS A 112 -15.36 1.33 -17.58
C CYS A 112 -15.71 2.28 -18.72
N GLU A 113 -16.71 3.17 -18.56
CA GLU A 113 -16.99 4.23 -19.52
C GLU A 113 -15.78 5.18 -19.70
N ARG A 114 -15.10 5.52 -18.60
CA ARG A 114 -13.91 6.36 -18.65
C ARG A 114 -12.75 5.68 -19.39
N ARG A 115 -12.54 4.38 -19.17
CA ARG A 115 -11.50 3.60 -19.87
C ARG A 115 -11.78 3.47 -21.36
N ASP A 116 -13.00 3.16 -21.73
CA ASP A 116 -13.42 3.04 -23.13
C ASP A 116 -13.29 4.39 -23.87
N LYS A 117 -13.78 5.46 -23.26
CA LYS A 117 -13.66 6.82 -23.81
C LYS A 117 -12.21 7.26 -24.01
N ALA A 118 -11.31 6.83 -23.14
CA ALA A 118 -9.88 7.08 -23.25
C ALA A 118 -9.18 6.15 -24.27
N GLY A 119 -9.87 5.17 -24.82
CA GLY A 119 -9.31 4.14 -25.70
C GLY A 119 -8.34 3.19 -25.01
N GLN A 120 -8.46 3.07 -23.70
CA GLN A 120 -7.57 2.27 -22.85
C GLN A 120 -8.07 0.83 -22.72
N PHE A 121 -9.39 0.65 -22.62
CA PHE A 121 -10.01 -0.65 -22.43
C PHE A 121 -11.40 -0.65 -23.05
N ASP A 122 -11.80 -1.74 -23.74
CA ASP A 122 -13.16 -1.88 -24.27
C ASP A 122 -14.17 -1.97 -23.13
N TYR A 123 -15.32 -1.29 -23.26
CA TYR A 123 -16.31 -1.23 -22.19
C TYR A 123 -16.78 -2.61 -21.73
N SER A 124 -17.09 -3.52 -22.68
CA SER A 124 -17.60 -4.83 -22.30
C SER A 124 -16.56 -5.70 -21.61
N ASP A 125 -15.33 -5.69 -22.10
CA ASP A 125 -14.21 -6.42 -21.50
C ASP A 125 -13.87 -5.86 -20.10
N CYS A 126 -13.96 -4.54 -19.95
CA CYS A 126 -13.79 -3.88 -18.66
C CYS A 126 -14.89 -4.29 -17.66
N MET A 127 -16.14 -4.32 -18.08
CA MET A 127 -17.25 -4.73 -17.22
C MET A 127 -17.13 -6.20 -16.81
N ASP A 128 -16.78 -7.09 -17.74
CA ASP A 128 -16.59 -8.51 -17.47
C ASP A 128 -15.51 -8.74 -16.41
N ARG A 129 -14.44 -7.92 -16.44
CA ARG A 129 -13.33 -7.99 -15.47
C ARG A 129 -13.66 -7.32 -14.14
N GLU A 130 -14.20 -6.10 -14.14
CA GLU A 130 -14.31 -5.27 -12.93
C GLU A 130 -15.58 -5.52 -12.14
N ALA A 131 -16.67 -5.94 -12.81
CA ALA A 131 -17.91 -6.38 -12.18
C ALA A 131 -17.97 -7.91 -11.97
N GLY A 132 -16.94 -8.63 -12.42
CA GLY A 132 -16.82 -10.08 -12.25
C GLY A 132 -16.42 -10.51 -10.84
N ASP A 133 -16.41 -11.83 -10.62
CA ASP A 133 -16.06 -12.44 -9.33
C ASP A 133 -14.53 -12.61 -9.13
N GLU A 134 -13.72 -12.10 -10.03
CA GLU A 134 -12.27 -12.20 -9.93
C GLU A 134 -11.76 -11.50 -8.67
N GLN A 135 -10.81 -12.13 -8.01
CA GLN A 135 -10.08 -11.51 -6.93
C GLN A 135 -9.41 -10.22 -7.48
N HIS A 136 -9.46 -9.12 -6.75
CA HIS A 136 -8.98 -7.80 -7.20
C HIS A 136 -9.82 -7.09 -8.27
N SER A 137 -11.00 -7.60 -8.67
CA SER A 137 -11.96 -6.76 -9.38
C SER A 137 -12.46 -5.62 -8.47
N MET A 138 -12.93 -4.52 -9.03
CA MET A 138 -13.46 -3.43 -8.20
C MET A 138 -14.61 -3.91 -7.31
N ILE A 139 -15.52 -4.73 -7.86
CA ILE A 139 -16.62 -5.33 -7.09
C ILE A 139 -16.12 -6.26 -5.97
N SER A 140 -14.96 -6.89 -6.12
CA SER A 140 -14.39 -7.72 -5.05
C SER A 140 -14.03 -6.90 -3.81
N TYR A 141 -13.58 -5.68 -3.97
CA TYR A 141 -13.32 -4.77 -2.84
C TYR A 141 -14.59 -4.39 -2.11
N GLN A 142 -15.67 -4.05 -2.84
CA GLN A 142 -16.97 -3.78 -2.24
C GLN A 142 -17.46 -4.98 -1.42
N ARG A 143 -17.41 -6.18 -1.98
CA ARG A 143 -17.87 -7.42 -1.33
C ARG A 143 -17.04 -7.74 -0.07
N GLN A 144 -15.71 -7.64 -0.14
CA GLN A 144 -14.82 -7.88 1.00
C GLN A 144 -15.09 -6.91 2.15
N GLY A 145 -15.24 -5.61 1.85
CA GLY A 145 -15.61 -4.62 2.86
C GLY A 145 -16.96 -4.90 3.51
N ALA A 146 -17.97 -5.22 2.71
CA ALA A 146 -19.31 -5.55 3.20
C ALA A 146 -19.33 -6.82 4.08
N GLU A 147 -18.62 -7.87 3.67
CA GLU A 147 -18.50 -9.12 4.42
C GLU A 147 -17.77 -8.93 5.75
N ALA A 148 -16.67 -8.17 5.76
CA ALA A 148 -15.90 -7.88 6.96
C ALA A 148 -16.75 -7.11 8.00
N LEU A 149 -17.43 -6.06 7.58
CA LEU A 149 -18.30 -5.29 8.47
C LEU A 149 -19.52 -6.12 8.95
N ALA A 150 -20.12 -6.94 8.10
CA ALA A 150 -21.17 -7.86 8.52
C ALA A 150 -20.67 -8.86 9.56
N GLY A 151 -19.41 -9.25 9.49
CA GLY A 151 -18.71 -10.06 10.50
C GLY A 151 -18.29 -9.29 11.75
N GLY A 152 -18.55 -7.99 11.85
CA GLY A 152 -18.17 -7.14 12.97
C GLY A 152 -16.68 -6.84 13.02
N GLN A 153 -16.00 -6.93 11.87
CA GLN A 153 -14.58 -6.63 11.74
C GLN A 153 -14.39 -5.32 10.97
N PRO A 154 -13.64 -4.33 11.51
CA PRO A 154 -13.18 -3.22 10.69
C PRO A 154 -12.26 -3.76 9.61
N TYR A 155 -12.44 -3.28 8.39
CA TYR A 155 -11.70 -3.77 7.24
C TYR A 155 -11.46 -2.65 6.24
N GLY A 156 -10.22 -2.50 5.85
CA GLY A 156 -9.84 -1.64 4.75
C GLY A 156 -8.80 -2.33 3.91
N THR A 157 -8.93 -2.21 2.63
CA THR A 157 -7.93 -2.67 1.67
C THR A 157 -7.85 -1.72 0.50
N ALA A 158 -6.68 -1.62 -0.07
CA ALA A 158 -6.47 -0.90 -1.31
C ALA A 158 -5.50 -1.71 -2.17
N GLY A 159 -5.52 -1.45 -3.44
CA GLY A 159 -4.64 -2.15 -4.35
C GLY A 159 -4.68 -1.59 -5.76
N ARG A 160 -3.97 -2.25 -6.68
CA ARG A 160 -3.89 -1.88 -8.09
C ARG A 160 -3.09 -0.63 -8.37
N ASN A 161 -1.86 -0.75 -8.09
CA ASN A 161 -0.92 0.33 -8.08
C ASN A 161 -0.56 0.97 -9.40
N GLY A 162 -0.96 0.60 -10.49
CA GLY A 162 -0.60 1.28 -11.69
C GLY A 162 -1.00 0.54 -12.95
N ASP A 163 -1.24 1.32 -13.98
CA ASP A 163 -1.30 0.88 -15.35
C ASP A 163 -0.19 1.56 -16.12
N ALA A 164 0.98 0.94 -16.11
CA ALA A 164 2.16 1.47 -16.79
C ALA A 164 1.91 1.73 -18.28
N ASN A 165 1.11 0.87 -18.92
CA ASN A 165 0.72 1.05 -20.32
C ASN A 165 -0.04 2.36 -20.60
N TRP A 166 -0.68 2.92 -19.57
CA TRP A 166 -1.43 4.16 -19.67
C TRP A 166 -0.73 5.34 -19.00
N GLY A 167 0.44 5.09 -18.36
CA GLY A 167 1.13 6.11 -17.56
C GLY A 167 0.23 6.64 -16.45
N LEU A 168 -0.45 5.76 -15.73
CA LEU A 168 -1.48 6.09 -14.75
C LEU A 168 -1.29 5.27 -13.48
N HIS A 169 -1.32 5.93 -12.33
CA HIS A 169 -1.51 5.26 -11.04
C HIS A 169 -3.00 5.14 -10.73
N ARG A 170 -3.44 3.91 -10.58
CA ARG A 170 -4.84 3.60 -10.36
C ARG A 170 -5.00 2.70 -9.14
N PHE A 171 -5.83 3.15 -8.22
CA PHE A 171 -6.15 2.44 -7.00
C PHE A 171 -7.64 2.11 -6.96
N ALA A 172 -7.99 0.97 -6.39
CA ALA A 172 -9.32 0.65 -5.94
C ALA A 172 -9.27 0.20 -4.49
N SER A 173 -10.20 0.62 -3.67
CA SER A 173 -10.18 0.33 -2.24
C SER A 173 -11.56 0.31 -1.60
N THR A 174 -11.62 -0.26 -0.41
CA THR A 174 -12.77 -0.23 0.49
C THR A 174 -12.64 0.86 1.56
N ILE A 175 -11.62 1.73 1.48
CA ILE A 175 -11.54 2.90 2.36
C ILE A 175 -12.82 3.73 2.13
N PRO A 176 -13.50 4.18 3.19
CA PRO A 176 -12.97 4.39 4.56
C PRO A 176 -13.28 3.28 5.57
N TRP A 177 -13.45 2.06 5.14
CA TRP A 177 -13.98 0.99 5.98
C TRP A 177 -12.95 0.25 6.85
N GLY A 178 -11.70 0.62 6.83
CA GLY A 178 -10.64 0.06 7.64
C GLY A 178 -10.93 0.10 9.15
N LEU A 179 -10.00 0.58 9.93
CA LEU A 179 -10.22 0.78 11.38
C LEU A 179 -11.32 1.81 11.67
N THR A 180 -11.67 2.61 10.69
CA THR A 180 -12.72 3.62 10.76
C THR A 180 -14.10 3.11 10.36
N GLY A 181 -14.27 1.86 9.99
CA GLY A 181 -15.57 1.28 9.65
C GLY A 181 -16.69 1.51 10.68
N TYR A 182 -16.31 1.91 11.89
CA TYR A 182 -17.26 2.33 12.94
C TYR A 182 -17.76 3.78 12.80
N PHE A 183 -17.10 4.61 11.97
CA PHE A 183 -17.32 6.06 11.92
C PHE A 183 -17.86 6.54 10.57
N ASP A 184 -17.95 5.69 9.59
CA ASP A 184 -18.35 5.99 8.21
C ASP A 184 -17.49 7.05 7.49
N LEU A 185 -16.35 7.42 8.05
CA LEU A 185 -15.43 8.42 7.53
C LEU A 185 -13.97 7.94 7.68
N PRO A 186 -13.07 8.39 6.80
CA PRO A 186 -11.65 8.09 6.92
C PRO A 186 -11.06 8.57 8.25
N GLY A 187 -10.26 7.73 8.88
CA GLY A 187 -9.50 8.05 10.08
C GLY A 187 -7.99 8.03 9.81
N GLU A 188 -7.21 8.05 10.87
CA GLU A 188 -5.75 8.08 10.76
C GLU A 188 -5.19 6.83 10.05
N GLU A 189 -5.81 5.67 10.24
CA GLU A 189 -5.37 4.43 9.59
C GLU A 189 -5.70 4.42 8.09
N ASP A 190 -6.84 4.98 7.70
CA ASP A 190 -7.19 5.12 6.29
C ASP A 190 -6.28 6.14 5.61
N ILE A 191 -5.97 7.25 6.28
CA ILE A 191 -4.97 8.23 5.81
C ILE A 191 -3.61 7.54 5.62
N LYS A 192 -3.16 6.74 6.59
CA LYS A 192 -1.92 5.97 6.49
C LYS A 192 -1.97 5.02 5.29
N THR A 193 -3.09 4.34 5.06
CA THR A 193 -3.25 3.43 3.92
C THR A 193 -3.16 4.19 2.58
N VAL A 194 -3.76 5.36 2.47
CA VAL A 194 -3.60 6.21 1.26
C VAL A 194 -2.13 6.57 1.02
N PHE A 195 -1.38 6.89 2.07
CA PHE A 195 0.07 7.14 1.97
C PHE A 195 0.84 5.88 1.55
N HIS A 196 0.49 4.71 2.08
CA HIS A 196 1.08 3.43 1.73
C HIS A 196 0.93 3.14 0.24
N GLU A 197 -0.28 3.21 -0.27
CA GLU A 197 -0.57 3.00 -1.69
C GLU A 197 0.11 4.05 -2.56
N TYR A 198 0.12 5.31 -2.11
CA TYR A 198 0.82 6.35 -2.86
C TYR A 198 2.34 6.14 -2.90
N TRP A 199 2.93 5.56 -1.85
CA TRP A 199 4.35 5.19 -1.89
C TRP A 199 4.63 4.11 -2.94
N HIS A 200 3.77 3.16 -3.12
CA HIS A 200 3.89 2.23 -4.25
C HIS A 200 3.82 2.97 -5.60
N ALA A 201 2.96 3.95 -5.74
CA ALA A 201 2.95 4.79 -6.93
C ALA A 201 4.31 5.46 -7.17
N VAL A 202 4.93 5.96 -6.11
CA VAL A 202 6.29 6.52 -6.17
C VAL A 202 7.31 5.47 -6.60
N GLN A 203 7.31 4.28 -5.99
CA GLN A 203 8.19 3.17 -6.36
C GLN A 203 8.08 2.83 -7.85
N HIS A 204 6.86 2.62 -8.35
CA HIS A 204 6.59 2.32 -9.75
C HIS A 204 7.05 3.42 -10.72
N SER A 205 7.05 4.68 -10.29
CA SER A 205 7.41 5.82 -11.13
C SER A 205 8.88 5.84 -11.56
N PHE A 206 9.72 5.11 -10.87
CA PHE A 206 11.15 4.99 -11.18
C PHE A 206 11.48 3.85 -12.14
N ILE A 207 10.47 3.08 -12.57
CA ILE A 207 10.65 1.91 -13.44
C ILE A 207 9.89 2.15 -14.74
N GLN A 208 10.61 2.22 -15.83
CA GLN A 208 10.09 2.65 -17.14
C GLN A 208 9.68 1.49 -18.05
N THR A 209 10.07 0.26 -17.73
CA THR A 209 9.71 -0.91 -18.54
C THR A 209 8.21 -1.19 -18.50
N LEU A 210 7.64 -1.59 -19.66
CA LEU A 210 6.27 -2.10 -19.77
C LEU A 210 6.19 -3.63 -19.54
N ASP A 211 7.33 -4.30 -19.50
CA ASP A 211 7.40 -5.72 -19.15
C ASP A 211 7.15 -5.88 -17.65
N ARG A 212 6.07 -6.61 -17.33
CA ARG A 212 5.61 -6.77 -15.95
C ARG A 212 6.61 -7.55 -15.11
N ASP A 213 7.13 -8.66 -15.63
CA ASP A 213 8.04 -9.52 -14.87
C ASP A 213 9.35 -8.78 -14.58
N GLN A 214 9.87 -8.05 -15.57
CA GLN A 214 11.04 -7.19 -15.37
C GLN A 214 10.76 -6.07 -14.37
N ARG A 215 9.57 -5.48 -14.39
CA ARG A 215 9.20 -4.43 -13.43
C ARG A 215 9.16 -4.99 -12.01
N ASP A 216 8.56 -6.15 -11.80
CA ASP A 216 8.45 -6.78 -10.49
C ASP A 216 9.84 -7.19 -9.97
N GLU A 217 10.74 -7.68 -10.85
CA GLU A 217 12.15 -7.94 -10.50
C GLU A 217 12.87 -6.65 -10.07
N LEU A 218 12.67 -5.54 -10.79
CA LEU A 218 13.27 -4.24 -10.45
C LEU A 218 12.70 -3.63 -9.17
N MET A 219 11.45 -3.90 -8.84
CA MET A 219 10.83 -3.48 -7.57
C MET A 219 11.51 -4.14 -6.36
N GLY A 220 11.96 -5.37 -6.53
CA GLY A 220 12.63 -6.15 -5.50
C GLY A 220 11.68 -7.02 -4.66
N PRO A 221 12.19 -7.61 -3.56
CA PRO A 221 11.43 -8.55 -2.74
C PRO A 221 10.30 -7.89 -1.96
N VAL A 222 9.24 -8.67 -1.67
CA VAL A 222 8.05 -8.19 -0.98
C VAL A 222 8.35 -7.47 0.33
N TRP A 223 9.30 -7.97 1.12
CA TRP A 223 9.67 -7.32 2.38
C TRP A 223 10.21 -5.89 2.20
N PHE A 224 10.88 -5.62 1.08
CA PHE A 224 11.40 -4.29 0.78
C PHE A 224 10.32 -3.38 0.18
N VAL A 225 9.50 -3.91 -0.71
CA VAL A 225 8.42 -3.18 -1.37
C VAL A 225 7.38 -2.75 -0.34
N GLU A 226 6.82 -3.71 0.40
CA GLU A 226 5.77 -3.46 1.38
C GLU A 226 6.30 -2.78 2.64
N GLY A 227 7.47 -3.21 3.12
CA GLY A 227 8.13 -2.57 4.24
C GLY A 227 8.47 -1.11 3.96
N GLY A 228 8.89 -0.82 2.73
CA GLY A 228 9.12 0.55 2.26
C GLY A 228 7.84 1.38 2.27
N ALA A 229 6.76 0.85 1.71
CA ALA A 229 5.47 1.53 1.68
C ALA A 229 4.93 1.75 3.10
N GLU A 230 5.01 0.74 3.95
CA GLU A 230 4.51 0.82 5.32
C GLU A 230 5.30 1.82 6.19
N TYR A 231 6.63 1.78 6.13
CA TYR A 231 7.47 2.71 6.91
C TYR A 231 7.34 4.15 6.42
N MET A 232 7.39 4.37 5.11
CA MET A 232 7.27 5.70 4.54
C MET A 232 5.87 6.29 4.76
N ALA A 233 4.82 5.47 4.73
CA ALA A 233 3.48 5.91 5.09
C ALA A 233 3.40 6.42 6.53
N GLN A 234 3.99 5.70 7.47
CA GLN A 234 4.04 6.13 8.87
C GLN A 234 4.80 7.45 9.04
N ILE A 235 5.96 7.58 8.42
CA ILE A 235 6.77 8.81 8.46
C ILE A 235 6.05 9.98 7.80
N GLY A 236 5.53 9.80 6.58
CA GLY A 236 4.86 10.85 5.83
C GLY A 236 3.62 11.38 6.57
N ARG A 237 2.79 10.46 7.07
CA ARG A 237 1.64 10.81 7.88
C ARG A 237 2.04 11.59 9.13
N ALA A 238 3.03 11.09 9.90
CA ALA A 238 3.46 11.74 11.14
C ALA A 238 4.03 13.15 10.89
N ALA A 239 4.90 13.29 9.91
CA ALA A 239 5.49 14.58 9.55
C ALA A 239 4.43 15.61 9.15
N LEU A 240 3.54 15.24 8.23
CA LEU A 240 2.51 16.16 7.75
C LEU A 240 1.43 16.43 8.80
N ARG A 241 1.15 15.47 9.69
CA ARG A 241 0.25 15.71 10.83
C ARG A 241 0.86 16.72 11.81
N ALA A 242 2.14 16.61 12.13
CA ALA A 242 2.85 17.57 12.98
C ALA A 242 2.88 18.99 12.38
N GLU A 243 2.93 19.09 11.05
CA GLU A 243 2.86 20.36 10.32
C GLU A 243 1.42 20.90 10.14
N GLY A 244 0.39 20.15 10.54
CA GLY A 244 -1.02 20.52 10.34
C GLY A 244 -1.47 20.53 8.87
N LYS A 245 -0.83 19.75 8.02
CA LYS A 245 -1.09 19.67 6.59
C LYS A 245 -2.03 18.53 6.17
N LEU A 246 -2.44 17.69 7.09
CA LEU A 246 -3.38 16.61 6.81
C LEU A 246 -4.82 17.01 7.16
N PRO A 247 -5.82 16.47 6.46
CA PRO A 247 -7.22 16.63 6.81
C PRO A 247 -7.48 16.27 8.27
N GLU A 248 -8.42 16.97 8.90
CA GLU A 248 -8.91 16.56 10.22
C GLU A 248 -9.66 15.24 10.11
N VAL A 249 -9.49 14.38 11.10
CA VAL A 249 -10.18 13.10 11.20
C VAL A 249 -11.33 13.16 12.18
N PRO A 250 -12.35 12.28 12.06
CA PRO A 250 -13.49 12.26 12.97
C PRO A 250 -13.09 12.13 14.43
N ALA A 251 -13.85 12.77 15.31
CA ALA A 251 -13.69 12.61 16.74
C ALA A 251 -13.90 11.13 17.12
N GLY A 252 -12.95 10.57 17.85
CA GLY A 252 -12.94 9.15 18.20
C GLY A 252 -12.11 8.27 17.26
N SER A 253 -11.63 8.78 16.14
CA SER A 253 -10.54 8.14 15.41
C SER A 253 -9.33 8.04 16.31
N TRP A 254 -8.58 6.99 16.15
CA TRP A 254 -7.38 6.80 16.96
C TRP A 254 -6.22 7.57 16.33
N PRO A 255 -5.77 8.69 16.94
CA PRO A 255 -4.54 9.34 16.53
C PRO A 255 -3.40 8.49 17.08
N PHE A 256 -2.81 7.66 16.22
CA PHE A 256 -1.64 6.91 16.64
C PHE A 256 -0.38 7.77 16.46
N GLU A 257 0.34 7.97 17.53
CA GLU A 257 1.68 8.53 17.46
C GLU A 257 2.61 7.58 16.67
N PHE A 258 3.57 8.15 15.95
CA PHE A 258 4.48 7.37 15.10
C PHE A 258 5.24 6.28 15.88
N GLU A 259 5.80 6.65 17.02
CA GLU A 259 6.54 5.71 17.88
C GLU A 259 5.64 4.58 18.41
N GLU A 260 4.39 4.90 18.72
CA GLU A 260 3.39 3.93 19.17
C GLU A 260 3.08 2.93 18.06
N GLN A 261 2.83 3.40 16.82
CA GLN A 261 2.60 2.55 15.65
C GLN A 261 3.78 1.62 15.38
N MET A 262 5.00 2.15 15.40
CA MET A 262 6.19 1.33 15.22
C MET A 262 6.37 0.32 16.38
N SER A 263 5.97 0.68 17.61
CA SER A 263 5.97 -0.27 18.74
C SER A 263 4.98 -1.42 18.53
N TYR A 264 3.78 -1.15 18.01
CA TYR A 264 2.80 -2.21 17.72
C TYR A 264 3.33 -3.20 16.68
N LYS A 265 4.05 -2.73 15.67
CA LYS A 265 4.68 -3.61 14.67
C LYS A 265 5.69 -4.59 15.27
N LEU A 266 6.32 -4.26 16.39
CA LEU A 266 7.20 -5.19 17.10
C LEU A 266 6.45 -6.41 17.67
N PHE A 267 5.20 -6.24 18.09
CA PHE A 267 4.38 -7.39 18.50
C PHE A 267 4.07 -8.30 17.31
N GLY A 268 3.74 -7.71 16.14
CA GLY A 268 3.55 -8.48 14.91
C GLY A 268 4.81 -9.26 14.50
N ILE A 269 5.99 -8.67 14.68
CA ILE A 269 7.27 -9.33 14.42
C ILE A 269 7.51 -10.49 15.40
N ASP A 270 7.35 -10.25 16.71
CA ASP A 270 7.62 -11.25 17.75
C ASP A 270 6.67 -12.46 17.63
N ASP A 271 5.40 -12.21 17.24
CA ASP A 271 4.41 -13.26 17.00
C ASP A 271 4.57 -13.90 15.61
N GLY A 272 4.87 -13.10 14.61
CA GLY A 272 4.96 -13.52 13.21
C GLY A 272 6.15 -14.42 12.91
N PHE A 273 7.29 -14.22 13.56
CA PHE A 273 8.44 -15.14 13.48
C PHE A 273 8.30 -16.37 14.38
N SER A 274 7.11 -16.69 14.83
CA SER A 274 6.76 -17.90 15.54
C SER A 274 6.00 -18.90 14.63
N GLY A 275 5.74 -20.09 15.12
CA GLY A 275 4.98 -21.11 14.40
C GLY A 275 5.63 -21.49 13.06
N ASP A 276 4.87 -21.40 11.98
CA ASP A 276 5.32 -21.82 10.63
C ASP A 276 6.41 -20.91 10.05
N CYS A 277 6.58 -19.72 10.58
CA CYS A 277 7.61 -18.76 10.16
C CYS A 277 8.82 -18.72 11.10
N GLU A 278 8.87 -19.61 12.12
CA GLU A 278 9.99 -19.67 13.04
C GLU A 278 11.31 -19.96 12.31
N GLY A 279 12.32 -19.14 12.60
CA GLY A 279 13.64 -19.28 12.02
C GLY A 279 13.76 -18.81 10.56
N ARG A 280 12.70 -18.19 9.99
CA ARG A 280 12.79 -17.55 8.68
C ARG A 280 13.62 -16.26 8.77
N GLU A 281 14.45 -16.04 7.76
CA GLU A 281 15.13 -14.76 7.56
C GLU A 281 14.22 -13.84 6.76
N LEU A 282 14.08 -12.57 7.18
CA LEU A 282 13.24 -11.61 6.47
C LEU A 282 13.61 -11.51 4.99
N THR A 283 14.89 -11.46 4.68
CA THR A 283 15.40 -11.34 3.31
C THR A 283 15.12 -12.55 2.43
N SER A 284 14.67 -13.68 3.02
CA SER A 284 14.21 -14.86 2.27
C SER A 284 12.75 -14.78 1.84
N ILE A 285 12.00 -13.79 2.33
CA ILE A 285 10.57 -13.57 1.98
C ILE A 285 10.52 -12.66 0.76
N THR A 286 10.56 -13.25 -0.41
CA THR A 286 10.72 -12.52 -1.67
C THR A 286 9.44 -12.34 -2.48
N GLU A 287 8.42 -13.18 -2.23
CA GLU A 287 7.21 -13.24 -3.04
C GLU A 287 5.95 -13.15 -2.17
N TYR A 288 4.86 -12.62 -2.73
CA TYR A 288 3.55 -12.56 -2.06
C TYR A 288 2.95 -13.94 -1.80
N SER A 289 3.30 -14.94 -2.61
CA SER A 289 2.90 -16.34 -2.44
C SER A 289 3.57 -17.05 -1.24
N ASP A 290 4.59 -16.46 -0.63
CA ASP A 290 5.24 -17.01 0.55
C ASP A 290 4.27 -16.98 1.74
N PRO A 291 4.07 -18.10 2.47
CA PRO A 291 3.19 -18.13 3.64
C PRO A 291 3.54 -17.12 4.73
N CYS A 292 4.78 -16.62 4.72
CA CYS A 292 5.28 -15.62 5.65
C CYS A 292 5.28 -14.19 5.07
N SER A 293 4.66 -13.98 3.90
CA SER A 293 4.67 -12.68 3.21
C SER A 293 4.13 -11.53 4.06
N SER A 294 3.18 -11.80 4.96
CA SER A 294 2.64 -10.80 5.89
C SER A 294 3.70 -10.16 6.79
N LEU A 295 4.80 -10.87 7.08
CA LEU A 295 5.94 -10.29 7.80
C LEU A 295 6.66 -9.20 7.01
N GLY A 296 6.51 -9.19 5.70
CA GLY A 296 7.03 -8.14 4.82
C GLY A 296 6.55 -6.74 5.20
N TYR A 297 5.37 -6.62 5.78
CA TYR A 297 4.80 -5.34 6.23
C TYR A 297 5.46 -4.85 7.52
N ASP A 298 5.30 -5.58 8.62
CA ASP A 298 5.77 -5.14 9.94
C ASP A 298 7.29 -5.26 10.09
N ALA A 299 7.84 -6.43 9.79
CA ALA A 299 9.29 -6.64 9.84
C ALA A 299 10.01 -5.89 8.73
N GLY A 300 9.38 -5.77 7.53
CA GLY A 300 9.88 -4.94 6.45
C GLY A 300 9.95 -3.47 6.82
N ALA A 301 8.93 -2.90 7.47
CA ALA A 301 8.96 -1.52 7.94
C ALA A 301 10.14 -1.26 8.89
N TRP A 302 10.39 -2.16 9.82
CA TRP A 302 11.54 -2.07 10.72
C TRP A 302 12.88 -2.28 10.01
N ALA A 303 12.92 -3.13 8.99
CA ALA A 303 14.11 -3.32 8.16
C ALA A 303 14.45 -2.04 7.37
N ILE A 304 13.45 -1.34 6.85
CA ILE A 304 13.65 -0.03 6.19
C ILE A 304 14.09 1.02 7.22
N ALA A 305 13.47 1.08 8.40
CA ALA A 305 13.93 1.97 9.46
C ALA A 305 15.41 1.74 9.81
N TYR A 306 15.78 0.47 10.00
CA TYR A 306 17.16 0.07 10.27
C TYR A 306 18.09 0.41 9.11
N LEU A 307 17.71 0.15 7.86
CA LEU A 307 18.49 0.48 6.68
C LEU A 307 18.80 1.99 6.60
N LEU A 308 17.79 2.82 6.82
CA LEU A 308 17.95 4.28 6.77
C LEU A 308 18.80 4.81 7.93
N ASP A 309 18.73 4.23 9.12
CA ASP A 309 19.63 4.55 10.23
C ASP A 309 21.10 4.25 9.89
N GLN A 310 21.37 3.14 9.17
CA GLN A 310 22.72 2.75 8.79
C GLN A 310 23.30 3.58 7.62
N THR A 311 22.47 4.26 6.84
CA THR A 311 22.89 4.90 5.58
C THR A 311 23.17 6.40 5.69
N ALA A 312 23.24 6.95 6.90
CA ALA A 312 23.79 8.27 7.23
C ALA A 312 23.36 9.41 6.28
N GLY A 313 22.05 9.65 6.19
CA GLY A 313 21.50 10.80 5.46
C GLY A 313 21.21 10.56 3.99
N LYS A 314 21.37 9.34 3.48
CA LYS A 314 20.82 8.94 2.18
C LYS A 314 19.31 8.77 2.29
N THR A 315 18.62 8.94 1.17
CA THR A 315 17.18 8.73 1.07
C THR A 315 16.84 7.75 -0.06
N LEU A 316 15.75 7.01 0.11
CA LEU A 316 15.29 6.09 -0.94
C LEU A 316 15.00 6.83 -2.25
N LEU A 317 14.40 8.03 -2.17
CA LEU A 317 14.01 8.81 -3.34
C LEU A 317 15.20 9.36 -4.14
N ALA A 318 16.26 9.81 -3.47
CA ALA A 318 17.38 10.45 -4.16
C ALA A 318 18.51 9.48 -4.49
N ASP A 319 18.71 8.46 -3.64
CA ASP A 319 19.95 7.67 -3.69
C ASP A 319 19.70 6.20 -4.06
N PHE A 320 18.47 5.70 -3.98
CA PHE A 320 18.13 4.30 -4.27
C PHE A 320 17.31 4.15 -5.55
N TYR A 321 16.04 4.60 -5.56
CA TYR A 321 15.12 4.36 -6.68
C TYR A 321 15.64 4.83 -8.05
N PRO A 322 16.31 5.99 -8.19
CA PRO A 322 16.84 6.42 -9.48
C PRO A 322 17.89 5.49 -10.09
N THR A 323 18.41 4.54 -9.32
CA THR A 323 19.46 3.61 -9.78
C THR A 323 18.93 2.25 -10.22
N LEU A 324 17.63 1.95 -9.99
CA LEU A 324 17.04 0.62 -10.17
C LEU A 324 17.13 0.11 -11.60
N GLU A 325 16.77 0.92 -12.60
CA GLU A 325 16.79 0.48 -14.01
C GLU A 325 18.18 0.18 -14.53
N GLU A 326 19.19 0.90 -14.04
CA GLU A 326 20.58 0.69 -14.48
C GLU A 326 21.22 -0.51 -13.77
N LYS A 327 20.92 -0.70 -12.47
CA LYS A 327 21.68 -1.65 -11.63
C LYS A 327 20.91 -2.92 -11.29
N GLY A 328 19.59 -2.90 -11.39
CA GLY A 328 18.74 -3.90 -10.78
C GLY A 328 18.67 -3.76 -9.25
N TRP A 329 17.63 -4.35 -8.63
CA TRP A 329 17.35 -4.15 -7.20
C TRP A 329 18.52 -4.54 -6.29
N GLN A 330 19.10 -5.71 -6.49
CA GLN A 330 20.15 -6.22 -5.58
C GLN A 330 21.39 -5.32 -5.56
N GLN A 331 21.90 -4.94 -6.72
CA GLN A 331 23.10 -4.07 -6.78
C GLN A 331 22.77 -2.66 -6.27
N ALA A 332 21.58 -2.14 -6.58
CA ALA A 332 21.12 -0.86 -6.05
C ALA A 332 21.03 -0.88 -4.51
N PHE A 333 20.52 -1.98 -3.94
CA PHE A 333 20.45 -2.17 -2.50
C PHE A 333 21.85 -2.20 -1.85
N GLU A 334 22.76 -3.00 -2.38
CA GLU A 334 24.13 -3.12 -1.83
C GLU A 334 24.91 -1.81 -1.92
N ASP A 335 24.76 -1.07 -3.02
CA ASP A 335 25.39 0.25 -3.19
C ASP A 335 24.77 1.30 -2.23
N PHE A 336 23.46 1.23 -2.03
CA PHE A 336 22.76 2.13 -1.11
C PHE A 336 23.11 1.81 0.34
N ALA A 337 23.01 0.55 0.74
CA ALA A 337 23.31 0.07 2.09
C ALA A 337 24.80 0.16 2.44
N GLY A 338 25.69 0.06 1.44
CA GLY A 338 27.13 -0.03 1.64
C GLY A 338 27.57 -1.38 2.23
N MET A 339 26.72 -2.40 2.14
CA MET A 339 26.94 -3.77 2.62
C MET A 339 26.16 -4.76 1.76
N SER A 340 26.56 -6.01 1.77
CA SER A 340 25.80 -7.09 1.10
C SER A 340 24.45 -7.34 1.78
N LEU A 341 23.51 -7.94 1.05
CA LEU A 341 22.22 -8.34 1.60
C LEU A 341 22.36 -9.31 2.79
N ALA A 342 23.36 -10.20 2.75
CA ALA A 342 23.62 -11.12 3.86
C ALA A 342 24.12 -10.39 5.13
N GLU A 343 25.04 -9.43 4.97
CA GLU A 343 25.50 -8.59 6.09
C GLU A 343 24.37 -7.75 6.68
N PHE A 344 23.48 -7.22 5.82
CA PHE A 344 22.29 -6.52 6.25
C PHE A 344 21.37 -7.42 7.07
N ASN A 345 21.06 -8.63 6.57
CA ASN A 345 20.22 -9.59 7.28
C ASN A 345 20.78 -9.96 8.66
N ASP A 346 22.08 -10.25 8.74
CA ASP A 346 22.77 -10.52 10.00
C ASP A 346 22.70 -9.34 10.98
N GLY A 347 22.85 -8.13 10.46
CA GLY A 347 22.75 -6.89 11.25
C GLY A 347 21.33 -6.64 11.75
N PHE A 348 20.34 -6.78 10.87
CA PHE A 348 18.93 -6.61 11.20
C PHE A 348 18.45 -7.65 12.21
N SER A 349 18.82 -8.91 12.06
CA SER A 349 18.49 -9.97 13.03
C SER A 349 18.98 -9.64 14.44
N LYS A 350 20.23 -9.16 14.55
CA LYS A 350 20.79 -8.71 15.86
C LYS A 350 20.11 -7.44 16.37
N PHE A 351 19.66 -6.56 15.46
CA PHE A 351 18.94 -5.36 15.84
C PHE A 351 17.56 -5.70 16.44
N ILE A 352 16.83 -6.65 15.86
CA ILE A 352 15.51 -7.07 16.35
C ILE A 352 15.61 -7.77 17.73
N GLU A 353 16.74 -8.37 18.09
CA GLU A 353 16.97 -8.93 19.42
C GLU A 353 17.19 -7.88 20.52
N LYS A 354 17.39 -6.60 20.18
CA LYS A 354 17.55 -5.53 21.16
C LYS A 354 16.26 -5.26 21.92
N THR A 355 16.36 -4.55 23.04
CA THR A 355 15.19 -4.10 23.80
C THR A 355 14.35 -3.10 23.01
N THR A 356 13.05 -3.04 23.29
CA THR A 356 12.15 -2.08 22.62
C THR A 356 12.66 -0.63 22.66
N PRO A 357 13.13 -0.08 23.80
CA PRO A 357 13.71 1.26 23.80
C PRO A 357 14.92 1.45 22.88
N GLU A 358 15.77 0.43 22.76
CA GLU A 358 16.93 0.49 21.86
C GLU A 358 16.51 0.43 20.38
N ARG A 359 15.45 -0.32 20.07
CA ARG A 359 14.88 -0.36 18.73
C ARG A 359 14.22 0.98 18.37
N LEU A 360 13.43 1.55 19.26
CA LEU A 360 12.76 2.83 19.05
C LEU A 360 13.74 4.01 18.92
N ALA A 361 14.92 3.91 19.49
CA ALA A 361 15.93 4.99 19.49
C ALA A 361 16.45 5.36 18.10
N ILE A 362 16.26 4.52 17.07
CA ILE A 362 16.65 4.84 15.68
C ILE A 362 15.58 5.64 14.93
N LEU A 363 14.38 5.74 15.47
CA LEU A 363 13.26 6.39 14.79
C LEU A 363 13.40 7.92 14.84
N PRO A 364 13.00 8.63 13.76
CA PRO A 364 12.93 10.07 13.80
C PRO A 364 11.86 10.57 14.79
N SER A 365 12.04 11.76 15.32
CA SER A 365 11.04 12.47 16.12
C SER A 365 10.38 13.57 15.30
N PHE A 366 9.06 13.79 15.49
CA PHE A 366 8.25 14.80 14.81
C PHE A 366 7.68 15.84 15.79
#